data_2f5c944f0524c704afb3af49cf812a2c
#
_entry.id   2f5c944f0524c704afb3af49cf812a2c
#
_cell.length_a   1.000
_cell.length_b   1.000
_cell.length_c   1.000
_cell.angle_alpha   90.00
_cell.angle_beta   90.00
_cell.angle_gamma   90.00
#
_symmetry.space_group_name_H-M   'P 1'
#
loop_
_entity.id
_entity.type
_entity.pdbx_description
1 polymer ?
#
loop_
_entity_poly.entity_id
_entity_poly.type
_entity_poly.pdbx_seq_one_letter_code
_entity_poly.pdbx_strand_id
1 'polypeptide(L)'
;MTESHSEHLPPFITTQPGFYRHYKGGEYEVVDTVRHSEDLQPMTLYRALYGERGLWVRPAAMFNETVLIDGVMQPRFQYLGENTSDNSTDSSTTE
;
A
#
# COMPACT_ATOMS: atom_id res chain seq x y z
N MET A 1 -18.58 -20.54 -18.20
CA MET A 1 -19.12 -19.64 -17.61
C MET A 1 -18.30 -18.96 -16.67
N THR A 2 -17.53 -19.53 -16.00
CA THR A 2 -16.78 -18.84 -15.03
C THR A 2 -15.82 -17.89 -15.60
N GLU A 3 -15.35 -18.09 -16.80
CA GLU A 3 -14.43 -17.18 -17.34
C GLU A 3 -14.97 -15.82 -17.47
N SER A 4 -16.24 -15.71 -17.72
CA SER A 4 -16.78 -14.38 -17.92
C SER A 4 -16.74 -13.59 -16.65
N HIS A 5 -16.61 -14.25 -15.51
CA HIS A 5 -16.53 -13.49 -14.29
C HIS A 5 -15.25 -12.70 -14.20
N SER A 6 -14.14 -13.22 -14.63
CA SER A 6 -12.92 -12.45 -14.51
C SER A 6 -12.94 -11.27 -15.43
N GLU A 7 -13.71 -11.32 -16.50
CA GLU A 7 -13.74 -10.17 -17.37
C GLU A 7 -14.47 -9.01 -16.76
N HIS A 8 -15.28 -9.26 -15.74
CA HIS A 8 -16.04 -8.21 -15.11
C HIS A 8 -15.39 -7.69 -13.84
N LEU A 9 -14.25 -8.20 -13.47
CA LEU A 9 -13.58 -7.71 -12.28
C LEU A 9 -12.85 -6.42 -12.59
N PRO A 10 -12.89 -5.46 -11.69
CA PRO A 10 -12.07 -4.27 -11.86
C PRO A 10 -10.60 -4.66 -11.94
N PRO A 11 -9.79 -3.89 -12.64
CA PRO A 11 -8.36 -4.18 -12.68
C PRO A 11 -7.79 -4.23 -11.26
N PHE A 12 -6.91 -5.19 -11.02
CA PHE A 12 -6.33 -5.35 -9.70
C PHE A 12 -5.02 -4.58 -9.64
N ILE A 13 -5.13 -3.29 -9.37
CA ILE A 13 -3.97 -2.42 -9.25
C ILE A 13 -3.42 -2.62 -7.85
N THR A 14 -2.16 -3.05 -7.75
CA THR A 14 -1.57 -3.35 -6.46
C THR A 14 -0.72 -2.19 -5.98
N THR A 15 -0.53 -2.13 -4.66
CA THR A 15 0.40 -1.19 -4.04
C THR A 15 1.60 -2.00 -3.60
N GLN A 16 2.79 -1.51 -3.90
CA GLN A 16 4.01 -2.23 -3.54
C GLN A 16 4.10 -2.37 -2.03
N PRO A 17 4.30 -3.57 -1.49
CA PRO A 17 4.47 -3.72 -0.05
C PRO A 17 5.74 -3.02 0.42
N GLY A 18 5.71 -2.54 1.66
CA GLY A 18 6.87 -1.88 2.23
C GLY A 18 6.45 -0.68 3.03
N PHE A 19 7.39 0.19 3.31
CA PHE A 19 7.18 1.34 4.17
C PHE A 19 6.85 2.57 3.35
N TYR A 20 5.96 3.41 3.89
CA TYR A 20 5.52 4.63 3.23
C TYR A 20 5.40 5.74 4.24
N ARG A 21 5.54 6.97 3.78
CA ARG A 21 5.28 8.15 4.60
C ARG A 21 4.18 8.96 3.95
N HIS A 22 3.14 9.25 4.71
CA HIS A 22 2.07 10.13 4.25
C HIS A 22 2.63 11.56 4.17
N TYR A 23 2.15 12.33 3.19
CA TYR A 23 2.69 13.68 3.01
C TYR A 23 2.49 14.56 4.25
N LYS A 24 1.59 14.18 5.14
CA LYS A 24 1.42 14.89 6.39
C LYS A 24 2.25 14.33 7.53
N GLY A 25 3.07 13.33 7.26
CA GLY A 25 4.08 12.90 8.21
C GLY A 25 3.94 11.51 8.80
N GLY A 26 2.76 10.93 8.81
CA GLY A 26 2.60 9.60 9.41
C GLY A 26 3.28 8.53 8.58
N GLU A 27 3.79 7.50 9.24
CA GLU A 27 4.45 6.40 8.54
C GLU A 27 3.63 5.14 8.66
N TYR A 28 3.69 4.32 7.62
CA TYR A 28 2.82 3.16 7.46
C TYR A 28 3.58 2.06 6.78
N GLU A 29 3.13 0.84 7.01
CA GLU A 29 3.66 -0.32 6.30
C GLU A 29 2.54 -0.92 5.48
N VAL A 30 2.73 -1.01 4.16
CA VAL A 30 1.78 -1.69 3.30
C VAL A 30 2.05 -3.18 3.38
N VAL A 31 1.02 -3.94 3.72
CA VAL A 31 1.13 -5.37 3.91
C VAL A 31 0.76 -6.12 2.64
N ASP A 32 -0.30 -5.69 1.98
CA ASP A 32 -0.79 -6.42 0.81
C ASP A 32 -1.86 -5.57 0.12
N THR A 33 -2.32 -6.06 -1.01
CA THR A 33 -3.49 -5.51 -1.68
C THR A 33 -4.55 -6.60 -1.70
N VAL A 34 -5.77 -6.24 -1.33
CA VAL A 34 -6.86 -7.21 -1.21
C VAL A 34 -8.05 -6.68 -1.98
N ARG A 35 -9.08 -7.49 -2.17
CA ARG A 35 -10.29 -7.05 -2.84
C ARG A 35 -11.37 -6.75 -1.83
N HIS A 36 -12.09 -5.67 -2.07
CA HIS A 36 -13.28 -5.36 -1.29
C HIS A 36 -14.34 -6.41 -1.67
N SER A 37 -14.95 -7.03 -0.69
CA SER A 37 -15.82 -8.17 -0.96
C SER A 37 -17.10 -7.77 -1.67
N GLU A 38 -17.49 -6.51 -1.61
CA GLU A 38 -18.75 -6.11 -2.20
C GLU A 38 -18.60 -5.56 -3.60
N ASP A 39 -17.65 -4.69 -3.83
CA ASP A 39 -17.50 -4.11 -5.15
C ASP A 39 -16.25 -4.60 -5.87
N LEU A 40 -15.49 -5.46 -5.24
CA LEU A 40 -14.33 -6.12 -5.84
C LEU A 40 -13.20 -5.16 -6.22
N GLN A 41 -13.23 -3.96 -5.69
CA GLN A 41 -12.16 -3.01 -5.93
C GLN A 41 -10.92 -3.38 -5.15
N PRO A 42 -9.73 -3.12 -5.69
CA PRO A 42 -8.52 -3.38 -4.92
C PRO A 42 -8.38 -2.40 -3.78
N MET A 43 -8.00 -2.93 -2.62
CA MET A 43 -7.83 -2.15 -1.41
C MET A 43 -6.41 -2.37 -0.91
N THR A 44 -5.72 -1.29 -0.57
CA THR A 44 -4.41 -1.40 0.04
C THR A 44 -4.59 -1.69 1.52
N LEU A 45 -4.00 -2.79 1.98
CA LEU A 45 -4.02 -3.17 3.39
C LEU A 45 -2.73 -2.67 4.02
N TYR A 46 -2.83 -1.82 5.02
CA TYR A 46 -1.64 -1.21 5.59
C TYR A 46 -1.78 -1.03 7.09
N ARG A 47 -0.64 -0.91 7.74
CA ARG A 47 -0.57 -0.78 9.20
C ARG A 47 0.03 0.58 9.54
N ALA A 48 -0.61 1.30 10.45
CA ALA A 48 -0.02 2.52 10.97
C ALA A 48 1.16 2.15 11.86
N LEU A 49 2.25 2.87 11.72
CA LEU A 49 3.45 2.61 12.51
C LEU A 49 3.50 3.53 13.72
N TYR A 50 2.34 3.88 14.23
CA TYR A 50 2.22 4.71 15.41
C TYR A 50 0.92 4.32 16.10
N GLY A 51 0.74 4.82 17.30
CA GLY A 51 -0.47 4.54 18.07
C GLY A 51 -0.59 3.05 18.36
N GLU A 52 -1.75 2.52 18.12
CA GLU A 52 -2.00 1.11 18.39
C GLU A 52 -1.58 0.20 17.26
N ARG A 53 -1.06 0.76 16.18
CA ARG A 53 -0.53 -0.01 15.07
C ARG A 53 -1.59 -0.91 14.45
N GLY A 54 -2.81 -0.40 14.35
CA GLY A 54 -3.90 -1.18 13.77
C GLY A 54 -3.79 -1.29 12.27
N LEU A 55 -4.52 -2.23 11.73
CA LEU A 55 -4.58 -2.45 10.29
C LEU A 55 -5.75 -1.70 9.70
N TRP A 56 -5.54 -1.14 8.52
CA TRP A 56 -6.54 -0.33 7.83
C TRP A 56 -6.55 -0.73 6.37
N VAL A 57 -7.63 -0.41 5.68
CA VAL A 57 -7.67 -0.53 4.23
C VAL A 57 -8.09 0.81 3.63
N ARG A 58 -7.62 1.06 2.42
CA ARG A 58 -7.98 2.24 1.66
C ARG A 58 -8.02 1.83 0.19
N PRO A 59 -8.95 2.32 -0.61
CA PRO A 59 -8.92 1.97 -2.04
C PRO A 59 -7.53 2.21 -2.61
N ALA A 60 -7.05 1.25 -3.38
CA ALA A 60 -5.69 1.31 -3.89
C ALA A 60 -5.50 2.55 -4.76
N ALA A 61 -6.53 2.93 -5.52
CA ALA A 61 -6.43 4.13 -6.35
C ALA A 61 -6.20 5.37 -5.50
N MET A 62 -6.82 5.44 -4.33
CA MET A 62 -6.62 6.58 -3.45
C MET A 62 -5.28 6.52 -2.74
N PHE A 63 -4.83 5.32 -2.38
CA PHE A 63 -3.54 5.18 -1.71
C PHE A 63 -2.42 5.62 -2.64
N ASN A 64 -2.58 5.32 -3.93
CA ASN A 64 -1.52 5.59 -4.90
C ASN A 64 -1.68 6.95 -5.59
N GLU A 65 -2.60 7.76 -5.13
CA GLU A 65 -2.90 9.03 -5.78
C GLU A 65 -1.82 10.07 -5.47
N THR A 66 -1.64 11.01 -6.37
CA THR A 66 -0.75 12.14 -6.11
C THR A 66 -1.57 13.31 -5.60
N VAL A 67 -0.92 14.20 -4.88
CA VAL A 67 -1.55 15.40 -4.34
C VAL A 67 -0.68 16.59 -4.70
N LEU A 68 -1.29 17.77 -4.75
CA LEU A 68 -0.58 19.00 -5.06
C LEU A 68 -0.27 19.69 -3.74
N ILE A 69 1.03 19.85 -3.46
CA ILE A 69 1.47 20.47 -2.21
C ILE A 69 2.44 21.58 -2.56
N ASP A 70 2.07 22.81 -2.23
CA ASP A 70 2.91 23.98 -2.51
C ASP A 70 3.33 24.03 -3.96
N GLY A 71 2.39 23.72 -4.86
CA GLY A 71 2.66 23.78 -6.28
C GLY A 71 3.40 22.61 -6.86
N VAL A 72 3.69 21.58 -6.08
CA VAL A 72 4.44 20.42 -6.54
C VAL A 72 3.59 19.16 -6.38
N MET A 73 3.49 18.39 -7.45
CA MET A 73 2.77 17.12 -7.38
C MET A 73 3.62 16.10 -6.67
N GLN A 74 3.05 15.48 -5.66
CA GLN A 74 3.76 14.50 -4.85
C GLN A 74 2.86 13.33 -4.56
N PRO A 75 3.39 12.14 -4.32
CA PRO A 75 2.55 11.01 -3.93
C PRO A 75 1.92 11.30 -2.57
N ARG A 76 0.67 10.90 -2.41
CA ARG A 76 0.01 11.01 -1.11
C ARG A 76 0.78 10.20 -0.07
N PHE A 77 1.26 9.00 -0.47
CA PHE A 77 2.12 8.18 0.38
C PHE A 77 3.39 7.93 -0.40
N GLN A 78 4.50 8.35 0.14
CA GLN A 78 5.78 8.18 -0.52
C GLN A 78 6.43 6.88 -0.09
N TYR A 79 6.84 6.09 -1.07
CA TYR A 79 7.48 4.81 -0.80
C TYR A 79 8.87 5.05 -0.19
N LEU A 80 9.15 4.39 0.91
CA LEU A 80 10.42 4.54 1.60
C LEU A 80 11.31 3.32 1.44
N GLY A 81 10.78 2.22 0.95
CA GLY A 81 11.59 1.02 0.78
C GLY A 81 10.90 -0.19 1.35
N GLU A 82 11.47 -1.34 1.06
CA GLU A 82 10.91 -2.57 1.53
C GLU A 82 11.16 -2.76 3.01
N ASN A 83 10.38 -3.64 3.59
CA ASN A 83 10.60 -4.02 4.96
C ASN A 83 11.81 -4.92 4.98
N THR A 84 12.98 -4.28 5.04
CA THR A 84 14.17 -5.05 4.93
C THR A 84 14.80 -5.34 6.22
N SER A 85 14.14 -4.98 7.27
CA SER A 85 14.72 -5.31 8.54
C SER A 85 14.96 -6.79 8.61
N ASP A 86 14.24 -7.50 7.80
CA ASP A 86 14.51 -8.87 7.78
C ASP A 86 15.68 -9.17 6.98
N ASN A 87 16.10 -8.37 6.23
CA ASN A 87 17.24 -8.79 5.56
C ASN A 87 18.41 -8.32 6.23
N SER A 88 18.05 -8.08 6.84
CA SER A 88 18.92 -7.88 7.12
C SER A 88 19.58 -8.44 7.41
N THR A 89 18.95 -8.50 7.37
CA THR A 89 19.54 -8.94 7.40
C THR A 89 20.23 -9.37 7.08
N ASP A 90 19.95 -9.38 6.96
CA ASP A 90 20.63 -9.76 6.57
C ASP A 90 21.34 -9.98 6.52
N SER A 91 21.14 -9.87 6.77
CA SER A 91 21.74 -10.07 6.68
C SER A 91 22.32 -10.39 6.70
N SER A 92 22.05 -10.42 6.86
CA SER A 92 22.55 -10.71 6.78
C SER A 92 23.22 -11.08 6.66
N THR A 93 23.00 -11.20 6.75
CA THR A 93 23.62 -11.55 6.54
C THR A 93 24.47 -11.83 6.40
N THR A 94 24.31 -11.92 6.58
CA THR A 94 25.13 -12.14 6.40
C THR A 94 25.92 -12.38 6.35
N GLU A 95 25.66 -12.46 6.50
CA GLU A 95 26.36 -12.62 6.41
C GLU A 95 27.01 -12.89 6.24
#